data_eaa076bc797ac2ec43f162c850821445
#
_entry.id   eaa076bc797ac2ec43f162c850821445
#
_cell.length_a   1.000
_cell.length_b   1.000
_cell.length_c   1.000
_cell.angle_alpha   90.00
_cell.angle_beta   90.00
_cell.angle_gamma   90.00
#
_symmetry.space_group_name_H-M   'P 1'
#
loop_
_entity.id
_entity.type
_entity.pdbx_description
1 polymer ?
#
loop_
_entity_poly.entity_id
_entity_poly.type
_entity_poly.pdbx_seq_one_letter_code
_entity_poly.pdbx_strand_id
1 'polypeptide(L)'
;RCLVGSEMCIRDRLYVSVYEDDDEAYDLWTKRIGVAPDHMTRLGKEDNFWEHGSGPCGPCSEIYFDRGDEHGCGSPDCKVGCDCDRFVEVWNLVFSQFDSDGKGNYALMEHPNIDTGMGLERLACVIQGVDNLFEVDTVKNIMNKICEIAGVRYKENESTDVSLRVITDHIRSTTFMVGDGITPANEGRGYVLKRLLRRAARHGKMLGVSDPFLYKVCDTVIDENKTAYPELEEKRELIKTIIKLSLIHISEP
;
A
#
# COMPACT_ATOMS: atom_id res chain seq x y z
N ARG A 1 -16.58 -12.08 22.95
CA ARG A 1 -16.28 -11.46 24.28
C ARG A 1 -14.89 -10.80 24.36
N CYS A 2 -13.94 -11.19 23.52
CA CYS A 2 -12.67 -10.46 23.38
C CYS A 2 -12.81 -9.18 22.53
N LEU A 3 -13.87 -9.06 21.73
CA LEU A 3 -14.09 -7.91 20.84
C LEU A 3 -14.48 -6.63 21.59
N VAL A 4 -15.18 -6.71 22.72
CA VAL A 4 -15.64 -5.50 23.45
C VAL A 4 -14.49 -4.68 24.02
N GLY A 5 -13.42 -5.30 24.50
CA GLY A 5 -12.21 -4.58 24.99
C GLY A 5 -11.32 -4.09 23.84
N SER A 6 -11.24 -4.84 22.72
CA SER A 6 -10.47 -4.44 21.55
C SER A 6 -11.17 -3.40 20.69
N GLU A 7 -12.50 -3.43 20.59
CA GLU A 7 -13.28 -2.38 19.91
C GLU A 7 -13.15 -1.01 20.58
N MET A 8 -13.14 -0.95 21.92
CA MET A 8 -12.89 0.29 22.64
C MET A 8 -11.47 0.81 22.41
N CYS A 9 -10.46 -0.05 22.48
CA CYS A 9 -9.07 0.32 22.23
C CYS A 9 -8.79 0.77 20.79
N ILE A 10 -9.49 0.19 19.80
CA ILE A 10 -9.35 0.60 18.40
C ILE A 10 -10.07 1.91 18.17
N ARG A 11 -11.27 2.09 18.71
CA ARG A 11 -12.11 3.29 18.51
C ARG A 11 -11.45 4.55 19.05
N ASP A 12 -10.81 4.45 20.20
CA ASP A 12 -10.11 5.58 20.85
C ASP A 12 -8.80 5.97 20.10
N ARG A 13 -8.37 5.16 19.14
CA ARG A 13 -7.18 5.40 18.30
C ARG A 13 -7.53 5.77 16.86
N LEU A 14 -8.80 5.92 16.52
CA LEU A 14 -9.21 6.35 15.19
C LEU A 14 -9.38 7.87 15.16
N TYR A 15 -8.76 8.46 14.14
CA TYR A 15 -8.83 9.86 13.80
C TYR A 15 -9.40 10.02 12.41
N VAL A 16 -10.05 11.15 12.14
CA VAL A 16 -10.67 11.42 10.85
C VAL A 16 -10.21 12.77 10.33
N SER A 17 -9.80 12.84 9.07
CA SER A 17 -9.64 14.10 8.39
C SER A 17 -10.80 14.36 7.43
N VAL A 18 -11.09 15.63 7.20
CA VAL A 18 -12.06 16.12 6.22
C VAL A 18 -11.48 17.30 5.47
N TYR A 19 -11.95 17.55 4.26
CA TYR A 19 -11.61 18.75 3.52
C TYR A 19 -12.02 20.00 4.31
N GLU A 20 -11.18 21.03 4.32
CA GLU A 20 -11.33 22.20 5.17
C GLU A 20 -12.67 22.95 5.00
N ASP A 21 -13.23 22.96 3.79
CA ASP A 21 -14.50 23.60 3.46
C ASP A 21 -15.70 22.63 3.48
N ASP A 22 -15.51 21.35 3.85
CA ASP A 22 -16.59 20.36 3.91
C ASP A 22 -17.21 20.28 5.31
N ASP A 23 -18.09 21.26 5.61
CA ASP A 23 -18.82 21.30 6.86
C ASP A 23 -19.84 20.16 6.98
N GLU A 24 -20.41 19.69 5.86
CA GLU A 24 -21.36 18.58 5.88
C GLU A 24 -20.69 17.29 6.34
N ALA A 25 -19.55 16.94 5.79
CA ALA A 25 -18.77 15.77 6.23
C ALA A 25 -18.36 15.90 7.70
N TYR A 26 -17.87 17.07 8.12
CA TYR A 26 -17.52 17.32 9.53
C TYR A 26 -18.70 17.08 10.48
N ASP A 27 -19.86 17.61 10.12
CA ASP A 27 -21.09 17.45 10.90
C ASP A 27 -21.59 16.00 10.93
N LEU A 28 -21.49 15.28 9.83
CA LEU A 28 -21.84 13.86 9.77
C LEU A 28 -20.93 13.03 10.70
N TRP A 29 -19.62 13.24 10.64
CA TRP A 29 -18.67 12.53 11.50
C TRP A 29 -18.90 12.82 12.99
N THR A 30 -19.04 14.09 13.35
CA THR A 30 -19.16 14.49 14.76
C THR A 30 -20.56 14.26 15.33
N LYS A 31 -21.62 14.63 14.60
CA LYS A 31 -23.01 14.63 15.13
C LYS A 31 -23.73 13.31 14.92
N ARG A 32 -23.46 12.57 13.80
CA ARG A 32 -24.14 11.31 13.50
C ARG A 32 -23.32 10.07 13.85
N ILE A 33 -22.04 10.09 13.54
CA ILE A 33 -21.14 8.96 13.83
C ILE A 33 -20.62 9.05 15.27
N GLY A 34 -20.47 10.28 15.80
CA GLY A 34 -20.06 10.51 17.17
C GLY A 34 -18.54 10.48 17.36
N VAL A 35 -17.78 10.85 16.32
CA VAL A 35 -16.32 11.06 16.45
C VAL A 35 -16.11 12.31 17.31
N ALA A 36 -15.24 12.21 18.32
CA ALA A 36 -14.92 13.33 19.19
C ALA A 36 -14.22 14.46 18.40
N PRO A 37 -14.54 15.74 18.66
CA PRO A 37 -13.96 16.85 17.90
C PRO A 37 -12.44 16.94 17.95
N ASP A 38 -11.80 16.43 18.99
CA ASP A 38 -10.34 16.34 19.16
C ASP A 38 -9.70 15.22 18.32
N HIS A 39 -10.52 14.31 17.80
CA HIS A 39 -10.12 13.28 16.82
C HIS A 39 -10.41 13.71 15.37
N MET A 40 -10.86 14.95 15.16
CA MET A 40 -11.16 15.49 13.84
C MET A 40 -10.09 16.49 13.41
N THR A 41 -9.65 16.38 12.15
CA THR A 41 -8.70 17.33 11.56
C THR A 41 -9.26 17.84 10.23
N ARG A 42 -9.14 19.16 9.98
CA ARG A 42 -9.43 19.75 8.67
C ARG A 42 -8.14 19.94 7.91
N LEU A 43 -8.05 19.41 6.72
CA LEU A 43 -6.88 19.51 5.85
C LEU A 43 -7.24 20.16 4.52
N GLY A 44 -6.24 20.74 3.87
CA GLY A 44 -6.41 21.44 2.61
C GLY A 44 -6.64 20.53 1.41
N LYS A 45 -6.66 21.17 0.24
CA LYS A 45 -6.91 20.47 -1.03
C LYS A 45 -5.84 19.41 -1.35
N GLU A 46 -4.61 19.61 -0.90
CA GLU A 46 -3.50 18.67 -1.16
C GLU A 46 -3.73 17.30 -0.51
N ASP A 47 -4.42 17.27 0.62
CA ASP A 47 -4.66 16.06 1.41
C ASP A 47 -6.08 15.51 1.25
N ASN A 48 -7.10 16.38 1.38
CA ASN A 48 -8.49 15.95 1.46
C ASN A 48 -9.37 16.37 0.26
N PHE A 49 -8.80 16.48 -0.94
CA PHE A 49 -9.55 16.62 -2.18
C PHE A 49 -8.95 15.75 -3.28
N TRP A 50 -9.71 14.76 -3.72
CA TRP A 50 -9.25 13.84 -4.76
C TRP A 50 -9.62 14.35 -6.15
N GLU A 51 -8.63 14.45 -7.03
CA GLU A 51 -8.81 14.75 -8.46
C GLU A 51 -7.71 14.06 -9.30
N HIS A 52 -8.03 13.64 -10.51
CA HIS A 52 -7.07 13.05 -11.43
C HIS A 52 -7.31 13.52 -12.86
N GLY A 53 -6.67 14.64 -13.23
CA GLY A 53 -6.84 15.26 -14.54
C GLY A 53 -8.26 15.77 -14.76
N SER A 54 -8.96 15.27 -15.79
CA SER A 54 -10.37 15.58 -16.06
C SER A 54 -11.26 14.42 -15.64
N GLY A 55 -12.47 14.72 -15.16
CA GLY A 55 -13.47 13.74 -14.74
C GLY A 55 -13.94 13.93 -13.31
N PRO A 56 -14.61 12.91 -12.73
CA PRO A 56 -15.15 12.97 -11.38
C PRO A 56 -14.10 13.31 -10.33
N CYS A 57 -14.43 14.21 -9.42
CA CYS A 57 -13.55 14.63 -8.32
C CYS A 57 -14.40 15.18 -7.16
N GLY A 58 -13.75 15.40 -6.03
CA GLY A 58 -14.44 15.98 -4.86
C GLY A 58 -13.65 15.89 -3.57
N PRO A 59 -14.20 16.48 -2.49
CA PRO A 59 -13.61 16.37 -1.17
C PRO A 59 -13.58 14.91 -0.71
N CYS A 60 -12.64 14.60 0.19
CA CYS A 60 -12.58 13.28 0.80
C CYS A 60 -12.47 13.37 2.32
N SER A 61 -12.89 12.28 2.96
CA SER A 61 -12.63 12.01 4.37
C SER A 61 -11.69 10.82 4.45
N GLU A 62 -10.71 10.91 5.33
CA GLU A 62 -9.76 9.82 5.55
C GLU A 62 -9.81 9.37 7.00
N ILE A 63 -9.68 8.06 7.19
CA ILE A 63 -9.63 7.44 8.51
C ILE A 63 -8.20 7.04 8.80
N TYR A 64 -7.68 7.53 9.93
CA TYR A 64 -6.33 7.26 10.41
C TYR A 64 -6.37 6.43 11.69
N PHE A 65 -5.33 5.62 11.84
CA PHE A 65 -5.07 4.92 13.09
C PHE A 65 -3.84 5.52 13.77
N ASP A 66 -4.01 5.95 15.05
CA ASP A 66 -2.91 6.41 15.89
C ASP A 66 -2.13 5.21 16.43
N ARG A 67 -0.88 5.07 16.03
CA ARG A 67 0.02 4.00 16.45
C ARG A 67 0.66 4.24 17.82
N GLY A 68 0.49 5.45 18.37
CA GLY A 68 1.06 5.87 19.65
C GLY A 68 2.25 6.82 19.51
N ASP A 69 2.58 7.45 20.61
CA ASP A 69 3.62 8.49 20.67
C ASP A 69 5.01 7.96 20.31
N GLU A 70 5.26 6.67 20.49
CA GLU A 70 6.51 5.99 20.15
C GLU A 70 6.81 5.99 18.65
N HIS A 71 5.79 6.17 17.80
CA HIS A 71 5.92 6.29 16.35
C HIS A 71 5.88 7.75 15.86
N GLY A 72 5.71 8.69 16.79
CA GLY A 72 5.60 10.12 16.49
C GLY A 72 6.94 10.81 16.28
N CYS A 73 6.89 12.05 15.77
CA CYS A 73 8.06 12.90 15.57
C CYS A 73 8.58 13.54 16.89
N GLY A 74 7.93 13.28 18.03
CA GLY A 74 8.28 13.89 19.33
C GLY A 74 7.83 15.33 19.49
N SER A 75 7.15 15.92 18.50
CA SER A 75 6.58 17.26 18.62
C SER A 75 5.30 17.24 19.46
N PRO A 76 5.07 18.22 20.34
CA PRO A 76 3.80 18.37 21.03
C PRO A 76 2.63 18.67 20.09
N ASP A 77 2.90 19.17 18.89
CA ASP A 77 1.90 19.47 17.86
C ASP A 77 1.70 18.32 16.88
N CYS A 78 2.20 17.11 17.19
CA CYS A 78 2.05 15.94 16.34
C CYS A 78 0.56 15.54 16.22
N LYS A 79 0.03 15.61 14.99
CA LYS A 79 -1.39 15.35 14.67
C LYS A 79 -1.52 14.72 13.29
N VAL A 80 -2.73 14.34 12.89
CA VAL A 80 -3.03 13.92 11.52
C VAL A 80 -2.57 15.01 10.52
N GLY A 81 -1.89 14.58 9.45
CA GLY A 81 -1.22 15.46 8.49
C GLY A 81 0.27 15.71 8.82
N CYS A 82 0.80 15.13 9.90
CA CYS A 82 2.23 15.13 10.17
C CYS A 82 2.94 14.03 9.36
N ASP A 83 4.13 14.34 8.81
CA ASP A 83 4.95 13.40 8.00
C ASP A 83 5.62 12.28 8.82
N CYS A 84 5.15 12.00 10.03
CA CYS A 84 5.68 10.93 10.86
C CYS A 84 4.84 9.64 10.79
N ASP A 85 5.38 8.54 11.32
CA ASP A 85 4.75 7.22 11.26
C ASP A 85 3.63 7.00 12.31
N ARG A 86 3.24 8.02 13.08
CA ARG A 86 2.23 7.90 14.14
C ARG A 86 0.84 7.66 13.57
N PHE A 87 0.39 8.53 12.67
CA PHE A 87 -0.96 8.46 12.11
C PHE A 87 -0.92 7.80 10.74
N VAL A 88 -1.44 6.58 10.67
CA VAL A 88 -1.48 5.80 9.41
C VAL A 88 -2.87 5.87 8.82
N GLU A 89 -3.00 6.45 7.64
CA GLU A 89 -4.22 6.39 6.86
C GLU A 89 -4.54 4.94 6.50
N VAL A 90 -5.72 4.47 6.88
CA VAL A 90 -6.19 3.12 6.59
C VAL A 90 -7.31 3.11 5.55
N TRP A 91 -8.10 4.18 5.46
CA TRP A 91 -9.24 4.26 4.56
C TRP A 91 -9.47 5.68 4.05
N ASN A 92 -9.77 5.81 2.76
CA ASN A 92 -10.14 7.06 2.12
C ASN A 92 -11.57 6.95 1.55
N LEU A 93 -12.42 7.95 1.80
CA LEU A 93 -13.78 8.06 1.32
C LEU A 93 -13.88 9.32 0.44
N VAL A 94 -13.93 9.14 -0.88
CA VAL A 94 -14.02 10.24 -1.85
C VAL A 94 -15.49 10.54 -2.16
N PHE A 95 -15.91 11.76 -1.93
CA PHE A 95 -17.26 12.26 -2.25
C PHE A 95 -17.21 12.93 -3.62
N SER A 96 -17.34 12.16 -4.69
CA SER A 96 -17.33 12.66 -6.06
C SER A 96 -18.57 13.49 -6.32
N GLN A 97 -18.44 14.80 -6.17
CA GLN A 97 -19.53 15.79 -6.31
C GLN A 97 -19.35 16.67 -7.56
N PHE A 98 -18.14 16.71 -8.09
CA PHE A 98 -17.77 17.59 -9.19
C PHE A 98 -17.22 16.79 -10.37
N ASP A 99 -17.33 17.39 -11.55
CA ASP A 99 -16.64 16.96 -12.78
C ASP A 99 -15.64 18.06 -13.15
N SER A 100 -14.35 17.68 -13.19
CA SER A 100 -13.23 18.59 -13.51
C SER A 100 -12.94 18.58 -15.01
N ASP A 101 -12.71 19.76 -15.59
CA ASP A 101 -12.23 19.89 -16.97
C ASP A 101 -10.71 19.70 -17.11
N GLY A 102 -10.01 19.43 -16.01
CA GLY A 102 -8.55 19.31 -15.95
C GLY A 102 -7.80 20.65 -16.05
N LYS A 103 -8.53 21.79 -16.02
CA LYS A 103 -7.98 23.15 -16.10
C LYS A 103 -8.31 24.00 -14.86
N GLY A 104 -8.85 23.35 -13.82
CA GLY A 104 -9.23 24.00 -12.57
C GLY A 104 -10.67 24.49 -12.52
N ASN A 105 -11.53 24.14 -13.49
CA ASN A 105 -12.96 24.41 -13.40
C ASN A 105 -13.69 23.14 -12.98
N TYR A 106 -14.69 23.31 -12.08
CA TYR A 106 -15.47 22.22 -11.49
C TYR A 106 -16.95 22.49 -11.75
N ALA A 107 -17.63 21.53 -12.37
CA ALA A 107 -19.07 21.52 -12.54
C ALA A 107 -19.69 20.53 -11.55
N LEU A 108 -20.83 20.88 -10.95
CA LEU A 108 -21.55 19.93 -10.10
C LEU A 108 -22.05 18.74 -10.94
N MET A 109 -21.82 17.53 -10.43
CA MET A 109 -22.33 16.31 -11.05
C MET A 109 -23.85 16.21 -10.84
N GLU A 110 -24.57 15.76 -11.86
CA GLU A 110 -26.01 15.47 -11.77
C GLU A 110 -26.29 14.30 -10.80
N HIS A 111 -25.36 13.34 -10.76
CA HIS A 111 -25.45 12.15 -9.91
C HIS A 111 -24.15 11.99 -9.11
N PRO A 112 -24.03 12.68 -7.95
CA PRO A 112 -22.90 12.49 -7.05
C PRO A 112 -22.80 11.05 -6.58
N ASN A 113 -21.57 10.57 -6.33
CA ASN A 113 -21.32 9.24 -5.82
C ASN A 113 -20.21 9.25 -4.76
N ILE A 114 -20.06 8.13 -4.09
CA ILE A 114 -18.97 7.90 -3.13
C ILE A 114 -18.12 6.77 -3.68
N ASP A 115 -16.81 7.03 -3.78
CA ASP A 115 -15.81 6.03 -4.07
C ASP A 115 -14.89 5.86 -2.87
N THR A 116 -14.61 4.63 -2.46
CA THR A 116 -13.81 4.39 -1.26
C THR A 116 -12.63 3.47 -1.56
N GLY A 117 -11.49 3.77 -0.95
CA GLY A 117 -10.29 2.96 -1.04
C GLY A 117 -9.71 2.67 0.33
N MET A 118 -9.38 1.40 0.59
CA MET A 118 -8.76 0.95 1.83
C MET A 118 -7.46 0.21 1.53
N GLY A 119 -6.40 0.55 2.26
CA GLY A 119 -5.13 -0.16 2.18
C GLY A 119 -5.21 -1.48 2.95
N LEU A 120 -5.35 -2.63 2.25
CA LEU A 120 -5.45 -3.94 2.90
C LEU A 120 -4.27 -4.21 3.84
N GLU A 121 -3.05 -3.98 3.40
CA GLU A 121 -1.85 -4.20 4.20
C GLU A 121 -1.71 -3.20 5.35
N ARG A 122 -2.16 -1.96 5.17
CA ARG A 122 -2.20 -0.96 6.26
C ARG A 122 -3.17 -1.41 7.36
N LEU A 123 -4.38 -1.84 6.97
CA LEU A 123 -5.35 -2.39 7.91
C LEU A 123 -4.82 -3.65 8.58
N ALA A 124 -4.20 -4.55 7.83
CA ALA A 124 -3.59 -5.77 8.37
C ALA A 124 -2.49 -5.46 9.39
N CYS A 125 -1.64 -4.43 9.16
CA CYS A 125 -0.66 -3.96 10.15
C CYS A 125 -1.33 -3.58 11.47
N VAL A 126 -2.42 -2.83 11.40
CA VAL A 126 -3.17 -2.39 12.59
C VAL A 126 -3.74 -3.59 13.35
N ILE A 127 -4.40 -4.51 12.65
CA ILE A 127 -5.06 -5.69 13.25
C ILE A 127 -4.03 -6.66 13.83
N GLN A 128 -2.91 -6.88 13.14
CA GLN A 128 -1.85 -7.79 13.58
C GLN A 128 -0.89 -7.14 14.58
N GLY A 129 -0.98 -5.81 14.81
CA GLY A 129 -0.11 -5.08 15.73
C GLY A 129 1.36 -5.14 15.32
N VAL A 130 1.66 -5.03 14.02
CA VAL A 130 3.01 -5.06 13.48
C VAL A 130 3.46 -3.67 13.01
N ASP A 131 4.79 -3.44 12.99
CA ASP A 131 5.35 -2.11 12.78
C ASP A 131 5.24 -1.61 11.33
N ASN A 132 5.24 -2.51 10.36
CA ASN A 132 5.17 -2.15 8.95
C ASN A 132 4.58 -3.27 8.09
N LEU A 133 4.20 -2.93 6.86
CA LEU A 133 3.56 -3.85 5.92
C LEU A 133 4.39 -5.10 5.58
N PHE A 134 5.73 -5.03 5.72
CA PHE A 134 6.60 -6.18 5.46
C PHE A 134 6.57 -7.22 6.59
N GLU A 135 5.95 -6.90 7.70
CA GLU A 135 5.74 -7.79 8.84
C GLU A 135 4.33 -8.41 8.87
N VAL A 136 3.43 -7.96 8.01
CA VAL A 136 2.14 -8.61 7.78
C VAL A 136 2.39 -10.04 7.29
N ASP A 137 1.65 -10.99 7.81
CA ASP A 137 1.84 -12.44 7.64
C ASP A 137 2.14 -12.85 6.19
N THR A 138 1.27 -12.53 5.24
CA THR A 138 1.42 -12.88 3.82
C THR A 138 2.67 -12.26 3.19
N VAL A 139 2.98 -11.01 3.50
CA VAL A 139 4.16 -10.30 2.98
C VAL A 139 5.44 -10.82 3.64
N LYS A 140 5.38 -11.09 4.95
CA LYS A 140 6.49 -11.66 5.73
C LYS A 140 6.91 -13.04 5.23
N ASN A 141 5.96 -13.87 4.79
CA ASN A 141 6.26 -15.18 4.23
C ASN A 141 7.09 -15.06 2.93
N ILE A 142 6.75 -14.09 2.08
CA ILE A 142 7.53 -13.79 0.88
C ILE A 142 8.94 -13.33 1.24
N MET A 143 9.08 -12.42 2.20
CA MET A 143 10.38 -11.94 2.68
C MET A 143 11.21 -13.06 3.31
N ASN A 144 10.60 -13.93 4.11
CA ASN A 144 11.28 -15.08 4.70
C ASN A 144 11.86 -16.01 3.64
N LYS A 145 11.16 -16.21 2.52
CA LYS A 145 11.67 -16.99 1.39
C LYS A 145 12.92 -16.36 0.75
N ILE A 146 12.93 -15.03 0.65
CA ILE A 146 14.11 -14.30 0.16
C ILE A 146 15.26 -14.41 1.15
N CYS A 147 15.00 -14.28 2.46
CA CYS A 147 15.98 -14.46 3.52
C CYS A 147 16.63 -15.86 3.48
N GLU A 148 15.80 -16.90 3.30
CA GLU A 148 16.27 -18.30 3.15
C GLU A 148 17.23 -18.44 1.97
N ILE A 149 16.88 -17.90 0.80
CA ILE A 149 17.70 -17.99 -0.42
C ILE A 149 19.02 -17.21 -0.26
N ALA A 150 18.97 -16.05 0.37
CA ALA A 150 20.14 -15.17 0.53
C ALA A 150 21.01 -15.52 1.76
N GLY A 151 20.51 -16.36 2.67
CA GLY A 151 21.23 -16.69 3.91
C GLY A 151 21.35 -15.53 4.89
N VAL A 152 20.36 -14.61 4.90
CA VAL A 152 20.32 -13.40 5.74
C VAL A 152 19.03 -13.35 6.58
N ARG A 153 18.97 -12.45 7.56
CA ARG A 153 17.78 -12.23 8.38
C ARG A 153 17.34 -10.79 8.32
N TYR A 154 16.03 -10.59 8.36
CA TYR A 154 15.41 -9.26 8.45
C TYR A 154 15.61 -8.67 9.86
N LYS A 155 15.82 -7.37 9.96
CA LYS A 155 16.11 -6.59 11.19
C LYS A 155 17.49 -6.87 11.84
N GLU A 156 18.45 -7.46 11.11
CA GLU A 156 19.82 -7.58 11.58
C GLU A 156 20.73 -6.45 11.06
N ASN A 157 20.44 -5.92 9.87
CA ASN A 157 21.26 -4.87 9.25
C ASN A 157 20.40 -4.01 8.32
N GLU A 158 20.43 -2.69 8.50
CA GLU A 158 19.62 -1.74 7.77
C GLU A 158 19.79 -1.82 6.24
N SER A 159 21.01 -1.94 5.73
CA SER A 159 21.27 -2.03 4.29
C SER A 159 20.73 -3.34 3.68
N THR A 160 20.79 -4.42 4.45
CA THR A 160 20.20 -5.72 4.10
C THR A 160 18.67 -5.60 4.11
N ASP A 161 18.11 -4.95 5.10
CA ASP A 161 16.65 -4.74 5.24
C ASP A 161 16.06 -3.95 4.08
N VAL A 162 16.73 -2.88 3.65
CA VAL A 162 16.32 -2.12 2.45
C VAL A 162 16.28 -3.03 1.23
N SER A 163 17.30 -3.89 1.03
CA SER A 163 17.34 -4.81 -0.09
C SER A 163 16.24 -5.86 -0.03
N LEU A 164 15.98 -6.42 1.15
CA LEU A 164 14.89 -7.38 1.39
C LEU A 164 13.51 -6.77 1.09
N ARG A 165 13.25 -5.55 1.56
CA ARG A 165 11.99 -4.84 1.30
C ARG A 165 11.79 -4.58 -0.20
N VAL A 166 12.82 -4.09 -0.88
CA VAL A 166 12.75 -3.83 -2.33
C VAL A 166 12.47 -5.11 -3.11
N ILE A 167 13.14 -6.22 -2.80
CA ILE A 167 12.91 -7.48 -3.49
C ILE A 167 11.49 -7.99 -3.22
N THR A 168 11.03 -7.95 -1.97
CA THR A 168 9.70 -8.41 -1.56
C THR A 168 8.60 -7.64 -2.30
N ASP A 169 8.66 -6.31 -2.30
CA ASP A 169 7.71 -5.44 -2.99
C ASP A 169 7.70 -5.71 -4.51
N HIS A 170 8.88 -5.75 -5.11
CA HIS A 170 8.99 -5.87 -6.55
C HIS A 170 8.62 -7.26 -7.06
N ILE A 171 8.97 -8.34 -6.35
CA ILE A 171 8.59 -9.68 -6.80
C ILE A 171 7.09 -9.92 -6.67
N ARG A 172 6.46 -9.38 -5.62
CA ARG A 172 5.00 -9.41 -5.48
C ARG A 172 4.35 -8.68 -6.65
N SER A 173 4.72 -7.42 -6.89
CA SER A 173 4.18 -6.61 -7.99
C SER A 173 4.38 -7.28 -9.35
N THR A 174 5.58 -7.80 -9.64
CA THR A 174 5.88 -8.41 -10.94
C THR A 174 5.17 -9.73 -11.15
N THR A 175 4.93 -10.52 -10.11
CA THR A 175 4.14 -11.75 -10.17
C THR A 175 2.71 -11.45 -10.60
N PHE A 176 2.07 -10.46 -10.00
CA PHE A 176 0.73 -10.02 -10.39
C PHE A 176 0.69 -9.42 -11.79
N MET A 177 1.63 -8.52 -12.14
CA MET A 177 1.70 -7.94 -13.48
C MET A 177 1.77 -9.00 -14.57
N VAL A 178 2.59 -10.05 -14.38
CA VAL A 178 2.67 -11.16 -15.35
C VAL A 178 1.40 -12.00 -15.32
N GLY A 179 0.80 -12.22 -14.16
CA GLY A 179 -0.51 -12.87 -14.01
C GLY A 179 -1.61 -12.16 -14.81
N ASP A 180 -1.58 -10.83 -14.84
CA ASP A 180 -2.47 -9.97 -15.64
C ASP A 180 -2.10 -9.91 -17.13
N GLY A 181 -1.11 -10.69 -17.57
CA GLY A 181 -0.72 -10.80 -18.98
C GLY A 181 0.28 -9.75 -19.46
N ILE A 182 0.91 -8.98 -18.54
CA ILE A 182 1.96 -8.04 -18.91
C ILE A 182 3.27 -8.82 -19.14
N THR A 183 3.89 -8.60 -20.30
CA THR A 183 5.20 -9.18 -20.63
C THR A 183 6.28 -8.10 -20.65
N PRO A 184 7.55 -8.45 -20.33
CA PRO A 184 8.65 -7.51 -20.38
C PRO A 184 8.82 -6.90 -21.76
N ALA A 185 8.90 -5.55 -21.84
CA ALA A 185 9.06 -4.81 -23.08
C ALA A 185 9.98 -3.61 -22.88
N ASN A 186 10.24 -2.88 -23.96
CA ASN A 186 11.08 -1.66 -23.91
C ASN A 186 10.28 -0.38 -23.71
N GLU A 187 8.95 -0.46 -23.72
CA GLU A 187 8.03 0.67 -23.56
C GLU A 187 6.77 0.27 -22.78
N GLY A 188 6.00 1.26 -22.38
CA GLY A 188 4.71 1.07 -21.69
C GLY A 188 4.83 0.27 -20.39
N ARG A 189 3.78 -0.49 -20.06
CA ARG A 189 3.70 -1.29 -18.83
C ARG A 189 4.77 -2.37 -18.74
N GLY A 190 5.15 -2.98 -19.88
CA GLY A 190 6.21 -3.99 -19.96
C GLY A 190 7.60 -3.43 -19.60
N TYR A 191 7.85 -2.16 -19.88
CA TYR A 191 9.06 -1.47 -19.44
C TYR A 191 9.13 -1.31 -17.92
N VAL A 192 8.00 -0.97 -17.30
CA VAL A 192 7.92 -0.89 -15.83
C VAL A 192 8.22 -2.25 -15.20
N LEU A 193 7.58 -3.33 -15.69
CA LEU A 193 7.86 -4.71 -15.27
C LEU A 193 9.36 -5.04 -15.36
N LYS A 194 9.99 -4.72 -16.49
CA LYS A 194 11.43 -4.96 -16.71
C LYS A 194 12.30 -4.16 -15.74
N ARG A 195 11.93 -2.92 -15.41
CA ARG A 195 12.64 -2.10 -14.40
C ARG A 195 12.55 -2.69 -13.00
N LEU A 196 11.36 -3.13 -12.58
CA LEU A 196 11.16 -3.75 -11.27
C LEU A 196 11.98 -5.03 -11.12
N LEU A 197 11.95 -5.91 -12.13
CA LEU A 197 12.77 -7.13 -12.13
C LEU A 197 14.27 -6.84 -12.08
N ARG A 198 14.75 -5.87 -12.84
CA ARG A 198 16.16 -5.45 -12.81
C ARG A 198 16.58 -4.92 -11.44
N ARG A 199 15.72 -4.09 -10.83
CA ARG A 199 16.00 -3.53 -9.51
C ARG A 199 16.03 -4.62 -8.45
N ALA A 200 15.06 -5.54 -8.46
CA ALA A 200 15.04 -6.69 -7.55
C ALA A 200 16.27 -7.59 -7.73
N ALA A 201 16.67 -7.90 -8.97
CA ALA A 201 17.86 -8.67 -9.25
C ALA A 201 19.15 -7.99 -8.76
N ARG A 202 19.26 -6.65 -8.92
CA ARG A 202 20.38 -5.88 -8.39
C ARG A 202 20.47 -5.98 -6.86
N HIS A 203 19.35 -5.82 -6.17
CA HIS A 203 19.30 -5.97 -4.72
C HIS A 203 19.63 -7.41 -4.28
N GLY A 204 19.23 -8.41 -5.06
CA GLY A 204 19.64 -9.79 -4.83
C GLY A 204 21.16 -9.98 -4.89
N LYS A 205 21.83 -9.36 -5.88
CA LYS A 205 23.31 -9.35 -5.94
C LYS A 205 23.93 -8.65 -4.73
N MET A 206 23.34 -7.57 -4.23
CA MET A 206 23.83 -6.90 -3.02
C MET A 206 23.69 -7.77 -1.77
N LEU A 207 22.73 -8.70 -1.74
CA LEU A 207 22.58 -9.71 -0.70
C LEU A 207 23.49 -10.95 -0.92
N GLY A 208 24.32 -10.97 -1.97
CA GLY A 208 25.24 -12.07 -2.27
C GLY A 208 24.63 -13.19 -3.11
N VAL A 209 23.41 -13.03 -3.62
CA VAL A 209 22.78 -14.04 -4.50
C VAL A 209 23.25 -13.80 -5.94
N SER A 210 24.07 -14.69 -6.47
CA SER A 210 24.63 -14.60 -7.83
C SER A 210 23.70 -15.16 -8.91
N ASP A 211 22.98 -16.24 -8.59
CA ASP A 211 22.12 -16.92 -9.52
C ASP A 211 20.72 -16.27 -9.63
N PRO A 212 20.02 -16.42 -10.78
CA PRO A 212 18.63 -16.03 -10.89
C PRO A 212 17.76 -16.77 -9.86
N PHE A 213 17.06 -16.04 -9.00
CA PHE A 213 16.29 -16.62 -7.90
C PHE A 213 14.85 -16.15 -7.80
N LEU A 214 14.52 -14.99 -8.36
CA LEU A 214 13.20 -14.36 -8.20
C LEU A 214 12.04 -15.27 -8.64
N TYR A 215 12.25 -16.10 -9.68
CA TYR A 215 11.26 -17.07 -10.14
C TYR A 215 10.92 -18.14 -9.08
N LYS A 216 11.84 -18.41 -8.13
CA LYS A 216 11.61 -19.33 -7.01
C LYS A 216 10.75 -18.67 -5.91
N VAL A 217 10.84 -17.34 -5.76
CA VAL A 217 10.06 -16.57 -4.80
C VAL A 217 8.62 -16.41 -5.30
N CYS A 218 8.37 -16.43 -6.62
CA CYS A 218 7.04 -16.38 -7.20
C CYS A 218 6.10 -17.47 -6.66
N ASP A 219 6.61 -18.66 -6.37
CA ASP A 219 5.81 -19.74 -5.80
C ASP A 219 5.19 -19.31 -4.46
N THR A 220 5.97 -18.68 -3.60
CA THR A 220 5.48 -18.17 -2.32
C THR A 220 4.46 -17.03 -2.52
N VAL A 221 4.71 -16.10 -3.47
CA VAL A 221 3.75 -15.04 -3.78
C VAL A 221 2.41 -15.63 -4.24
N ILE A 222 2.44 -16.63 -5.09
CA ILE A 222 1.23 -17.29 -5.59
C ILE A 222 0.52 -18.04 -4.44
N ASP A 223 1.26 -18.80 -3.63
CA ASP A 223 0.69 -19.55 -2.52
C ASP A 223 -0.02 -18.67 -1.50
N GLU A 224 0.53 -17.50 -1.19
CA GLU A 224 -0.05 -16.53 -0.26
C GLU A 224 -1.30 -15.82 -0.83
N ASN A 225 -1.48 -15.79 -2.14
CA ASN A 225 -2.53 -15.00 -2.79
C ASN A 225 -3.57 -15.83 -3.57
N LYS A 226 -3.33 -17.11 -3.85
CA LYS A 226 -4.17 -17.96 -4.71
C LYS A 226 -5.61 -18.13 -4.24
N THR A 227 -5.89 -17.95 -2.95
CA THR A 227 -7.25 -18.03 -2.42
C THR A 227 -8.12 -16.86 -2.90
N ALA A 228 -7.54 -15.66 -2.96
CA ALA A 228 -8.21 -14.45 -3.44
C ALA A 228 -8.06 -14.28 -4.98
N TYR A 229 -6.98 -14.81 -5.53
CA TYR A 229 -6.59 -14.68 -6.95
C TYR A 229 -6.25 -16.04 -7.55
N PRO A 230 -7.24 -16.92 -7.77
CA PRO A 230 -7.02 -18.29 -8.25
C PRO A 230 -6.34 -18.34 -9.63
N GLU A 231 -6.48 -17.31 -10.45
CA GLU A 231 -5.83 -17.16 -11.74
C GLU A 231 -4.28 -17.13 -11.65
N LEU A 232 -3.72 -16.76 -10.51
CA LEU A 232 -2.28 -16.84 -10.31
C LEU A 232 -1.80 -18.29 -10.25
N GLU A 233 -2.58 -19.17 -9.62
CA GLU A 233 -2.28 -20.61 -9.57
C GLU A 233 -2.37 -21.24 -10.97
N GLU A 234 -3.42 -20.91 -11.74
CA GLU A 234 -3.61 -21.40 -13.10
C GLU A 234 -2.46 -21.03 -14.03
N LYS A 235 -1.85 -19.85 -13.81
CA LYS A 235 -0.75 -19.32 -14.61
C LYS A 235 0.64 -19.51 -13.99
N ARG A 236 0.76 -20.25 -12.90
CA ARG A 236 2.00 -20.41 -12.11
C ARG A 236 3.25 -20.66 -12.98
N GLU A 237 3.22 -21.69 -13.82
CA GLU A 237 4.36 -22.05 -14.66
C GLU A 237 4.67 -20.99 -15.74
N LEU A 238 3.66 -20.34 -16.28
CA LEU A 238 3.84 -19.23 -17.22
C LEU A 238 4.54 -18.05 -16.54
N ILE A 239 4.06 -17.63 -15.36
CA ILE A 239 4.63 -16.53 -14.57
C ILE A 239 6.10 -16.81 -14.28
N LYS A 240 6.42 -17.98 -13.74
CA LYS A 240 7.79 -18.40 -13.43
C LYS A 240 8.69 -18.40 -14.66
N THR A 241 8.20 -18.90 -15.78
CA THR A 241 8.95 -18.96 -17.04
C THR A 241 9.29 -17.56 -17.55
N ILE A 242 8.31 -16.64 -17.59
CA ILE A 242 8.53 -15.26 -18.05
C ILE A 242 9.54 -14.53 -17.14
N ILE A 243 9.40 -14.65 -15.83
CA ILE A 243 10.31 -14.00 -14.88
C ILE A 243 11.72 -14.61 -14.99
N LYS A 244 11.85 -15.94 -15.10
CA LYS A 244 13.13 -16.62 -15.26
C LYS A 244 13.86 -16.19 -16.54
N LEU A 245 13.17 -16.19 -17.68
CA LEU A 245 13.75 -15.77 -18.98
C LEU A 245 14.18 -14.30 -18.94
N SER A 246 13.38 -13.44 -18.32
CA SER A 246 13.70 -12.02 -18.18
C SER A 246 15.00 -11.81 -17.37
N LEU A 247 15.23 -12.62 -16.33
CA LEU A 247 16.43 -12.55 -15.49
C LEU A 247 17.69 -13.02 -16.24
N ILE A 248 17.58 -14.03 -17.09
CA ILE A 248 18.69 -14.51 -17.90
C ILE A 248 19.15 -13.40 -18.87
N HIS A 249 18.23 -12.75 -19.57
CA HIS A 249 18.56 -11.63 -20.47
C HIS A 249 19.02 -10.35 -19.74
N ILE A 250 18.75 -10.20 -18.44
CA ILE A 250 19.25 -9.08 -17.64
C ILE A 250 20.70 -9.30 -17.20
N SER A 251 21.13 -10.55 -17.06
CA SER A 251 22.48 -10.95 -16.63
C SER A 251 23.47 -11.14 -17.79
N GLU A 252 22.98 -11.15 -19.03
CA GLU A 252 23.86 -11.11 -20.20
C GLU A 252 24.36 -9.68 -20.44
N PRO A 253 25.66 -9.47 -20.69
CA PRO A 253 26.28 -8.14 -20.88
C PRO A 253 25.80 -7.44 -22.15
#